data_aca20158b048f50f8f0925fc541e9c2a
#
_entry.id   aca20158b048f50f8f0925fc541e9c2a
#
_cell.length_a   1.000
_cell.length_b   1.000
_cell.length_c   1.000
_cell.angle_alpha   90.00
_cell.angle_beta   90.00
_cell.angle_gamma   90.00
#
_symmetry.space_group_name_H-M   'P 1'
#
loop_
_entity.id
_entity.type
_entity.pdbx_description
1 polymer ?
#
loop_
_entity_poly.entity_id
_entity_poly.type
_entity_poly.pdbx_seq_one_letter_code
_entity_poly.pdbx_strand_id
1 'polypeptide(L)'
;MNGFMIERVSEGPNTVLRLSGHIEAEHIQQLRSEIGRGAPANAVDLDEFKLVSRDDIRFLEDCEAQGIEIRHCPHYVREWIFRGKGRP
;
A
#
# COMPACT_ATOMS: atom_id res chain seq x y z
N MET A 1 17.98 6.85 -10.43
CA MET A 1 16.87 6.06 -10.89
C MET A 1 15.82 5.90 -9.84
N ASN A 2 14.59 6.08 -10.21
CA ASN A 2 13.52 6.10 -9.25
C ASN A 2 13.22 4.73 -8.72
N GLY A 3 13.64 4.49 -7.51
CA GLY A 3 13.46 3.19 -6.93
C GLY A 3 12.01 2.95 -6.54
N PHE A 4 11.25 2.34 -7.41
CA PHE A 4 9.95 1.81 -7.03
C PHE A 4 10.01 0.31 -7.23
N MET A 5 9.73 -0.44 -6.17
CA MET A 5 9.79 -1.88 -6.23
C MET A 5 8.62 -2.50 -5.48
N ILE A 6 8.05 -3.53 -6.07
CA ILE A 6 7.03 -4.35 -5.44
C ILE A 6 7.60 -5.74 -5.30
N GLU A 7 7.62 -6.26 -4.08
CA GLU A 7 8.10 -7.61 -3.83
C GLU A 7 6.99 -8.43 -3.21
N ARG A 8 6.69 -9.57 -3.79
CA ARG A 8 5.65 -10.45 -3.27
C ARG A 8 6.30 -11.51 -2.38
N VAL A 9 5.91 -11.52 -1.13
CA VAL A 9 6.49 -12.42 -0.13
C VAL A 9 5.41 -13.32 0.43
N SER A 10 5.70 -14.62 0.52
CA SER A 10 4.78 -15.57 1.12
C SER A 10 5.11 -15.75 2.59
N GLU A 11 4.10 -15.61 3.44
CA GLU A 11 4.22 -15.85 4.88
C GLU A 11 3.17 -16.87 5.28
N GLY A 12 3.53 -18.17 5.19
CA GLY A 12 2.58 -19.22 5.42
C GLY A 12 1.44 -19.14 4.39
N PRO A 13 0.19 -19.10 4.84
CA PRO A 13 -0.94 -19.00 3.93
C PRO A 13 -1.16 -17.57 3.42
N ASN A 14 -0.40 -16.61 3.92
CA ASN A 14 -0.60 -15.20 3.59
C ASN A 14 0.37 -14.72 2.52
N THR A 15 -0.07 -13.74 1.74
CA THR A 15 0.77 -13.08 0.75
C THR A 15 0.93 -11.62 1.17
N VAL A 16 2.17 -11.16 1.24
CA VAL A 16 2.50 -9.80 1.62
C VAL A 16 3.17 -9.10 0.46
N LEU A 17 2.73 -7.91 0.12
CA LEU A 17 3.39 -7.08 -0.87
C LEU A 17 4.26 -6.06 -0.16
N ARG A 18 5.56 -6.15 -0.37
CA ARG A 18 6.50 -5.17 0.18
C ARG A 18 6.73 -4.09 -0.86
N LEU A 19 6.46 -2.86 -0.46
CA LEU A 19 6.63 -1.71 -1.34
C LEU A 19 7.83 -0.92 -0.88
N SER A 20 8.64 -0.45 -1.82
CA SER A 20 9.77 0.40 -1.48
C SER A 20 9.95 1.47 -2.53
N GLY A 21 10.55 2.59 -2.13
CA GLY A 21 10.83 3.69 -3.00
C GLY A 21 9.68 4.69 -3.10
N HIS A 22 9.71 5.48 -4.16
CA HIS A 22 8.69 6.50 -4.42
C HIS A 22 7.65 5.96 -5.37
N ILE A 23 6.38 6.11 -5.01
CA ILE A 23 5.29 5.72 -5.88
C ILE A 23 4.64 6.98 -6.44
N GLU A 24 4.59 7.04 -7.76
CA GLU A 24 3.90 8.12 -8.44
C GLU A 24 2.52 7.66 -8.88
N ALA A 25 1.67 8.62 -9.25
CA ALA A 25 0.30 8.32 -9.62
C ALA A 25 0.20 7.23 -10.68
N GLU A 26 1.12 7.23 -11.63
CA GLU A 26 1.11 6.23 -12.69
C GLU A 26 1.39 4.83 -12.20
N HIS A 27 2.03 4.68 -11.05
CA HIS A 27 2.34 3.38 -10.47
C HIS A 27 1.16 2.79 -9.69
N ILE A 28 0.18 3.62 -9.34
CA ILE A 28 -0.96 3.17 -8.55
C ILE A 28 -1.75 2.08 -9.28
N GLN A 29 -1.93 2.23 -10.58
CA GLN A 29 -2.63 1.23 -11.37
C GLN A 29 -1.91 -0.12 -11.32
N GLN A 30 -0.60 -0.09 -11.42
CA GLN A 30 0.21 -1.29 -11.35
C GLN A 30 0.07 -1.95 -9.98
N LEU A 31 0.05 -1.16 -8.91
CA LEU A 31 -0.13 -1.68 -7.56
C LEU A 31 -1.49 -2.34 -7.41
N ARG A 32 -2.54 -1.71 -7.90
CA ARG A 32 -3.88 -2.27 -7.80
C ARG A 32 -3.97 -3.60 -8.55
N SER A 33 -3.32 -3.68 -9.70
CA SER A 33 -3.28 -4.91 -10.48
C SER A 33 -2.55 -6.01 -9.72
N GLU A 34 -1.42 -5.67 -9.09
CA GLU A 34 -0.64 -6.66 -8.35
C GLU A 34 -1.38 -7.21 -7.14
N ILE A 35 -2.14 -6.36 -6.46
CA ILE A 35 -2.90 -6.79 -5.29
C ILE A 35 -3.93 -7.84 -5.65
N GLY A 36 -4.61 -7.67 -6.79
CA GLY A 36 -5.64 -8.60 -7.21
C GLY A 36 -5.16 -9.77 -8.03
N ARG A 37 -3.88 -9.82 -8.34
CA ARG A 37 -3.34 -10.82 -9.25
C ARG A 37 -3.07 -12.13 -8.53
N GLY A 38 -3.56 -13.23 -9.11
CA GLY A 38 -3.35 -14.55 -8.52
C GLY A 38 -3.97 -14.63 -7.13
N ALA A 39 -3.19 -15.03 -6.15
CA ALA A 39 -3.63 -15.03 -4.76
C ALA A 39 -3.65 -13.58 -4.27
N PRO A 40 -4.79 -13.09 -3.80
CA PRO A 40 -4.87 -11.70 -3.34
C PRO A 40 -3.93 -11.43 -2.18
N ALA A 41 -3.37 -10.24 -2.12
CA ALA A 41 -2.49 -9.85 -1.03
C ALA A 41 -3.29 -9.73 0.26
N ASN A 42 -2.72 -10.23 1.36
CA ASN A 42 -3.31 -10.12 2.69
C ASN A 42 -2.79 -8.90 3.42
N ALA A 43 -1.61 -8.44 3.05
CA ALA A 43 -0.99 -7.30 3.70
C ALA A 43 -0.09 -6.54 2.73
N VAL A 44 0.10 -5.28 3.02
CA VAL A 44 1.02 -4.41 2.29
C VAL A 44 2.02 -3.88 3.31
N ASP A 45 3.30 -4.05 3.04
CA ASP A 45 4.37 -3.62 3.93
C ASP A 45 5.00 -2.34 3.38
N LEU A 46 5.00 -1.30 4.18
CA LEU A 46 5.48 0.02 3.78
C LEU A 46 6.83 0.38 4.40
N ASP A 47 7.59 -0.61 4.83
CA ASP A 47 8.82 -0.39 5.57
C ASP A 47 9.77 0.61 4.91
N GLU A 48 9.93 0.52 3.59
CA GLU A 48 10.80 1.43 2.87
C GLU A 48 10.05 2.27 1.82
N PHE A 49 8.77 2.44 2.03
CA PHE A 49 7.90 3.12 1.10
C PHE A 49 7.80 4.60 1.45
N LYS A 50 7.95 5.46 0.44
CA LYS A 50 7.81 6.90 0.65
C LYS A 50 6.57 7.40 -0.07
N LEU A 51 5.69 8.01 0.71
CA LEU A 51 4.46 8.56 0.18
C LEU A 51 4.68 9.99 -0.26
N VAL A 52 4.21 10.29 -1.46
CA VAL A 52 4.45 11.61 -2.05
C VAL A 52 3.18 12.29 -2.53
N SER A 53 2.03 11.62 -2.49
CA SER A 53 0.81 12.22 -3.02
C SER A 53 -0.43 11.71 -2.32
N ARG A 54 -1.54 12.41 -2.58
CA ARG A 54 -2.85 12.00 -2.06
C ARG A 54 -3.32 10.69 -2.66
N ASP A 55 -2.90 10.42 -3.89
CA ASP A 55 -3.28 9.16 -4.54
C ASP A 55 -2.72 7.98 -3.80
N ASP A 56 -1.53 8.13 -3.23
CA ASP A 56 -0.93 7.09 -2.42
C ASP A 56 -1.78 6.80 -1.18
N ILE A 57 -2.24 7.88 -0.53
CA ILE A 57 -3.08 7.74 0.66
C ILE A 57 -4.40 7.07 0.30
N ARG A 58 -5.01 7.48 -0.80
CA ARG A 58 -6.27 6.90 -1.23
C ARG A 58 -6.10 5.41 -1.55
N PHE A 59 -4.99 5.06 -2.15
CA PHE A 59 -4.69 3.67 -2.43
C PHE A 59 -4.65 2.85 -1.13
N LEU A 60 -4.01 3.38 -0.10
CA LEU A 60 -3.93 2.69 1.19
C LEU A 60 -5.29 2.60 1.88
N GLU A 61 -6.10 3.65 1.76
CA GLU A 61 -7.46 3.61 2.29
C GLU A 61 -8.25 2.49 1.62
N ASP A 62 -8.13 2.38 0.32
CA ASP A 62 -8.82 1.33 -0.42
C ASP A 62 -8.36 -0.05 0.01
N CYS A 63 -7.07 -0.22 0.27
CA CYS A 63 -6.54 -1.47 0.76
C CYS A 63 -7.17 -1.85 2.10
N GLU A 64 -7.25 -0.91 3.01
CA GLU A 64 -7.87 -1.18 4.31
C GLU A 64 -9.35 -1.52 4.16
N ALA A 65 -10.02 -0.85 3.25
CA ALA A 65 -11.44 -1.11 3.02
C ALA A 65 -11.67 -2.52 2.49
N GLN A 66 -10.68 -3.09 1.83
CA GLN A 66 -10.74 -4.45 1.31
C GLN A 66 -10.27 -5.49 2.33
N GLY A 67 -9.91 -5.06 3.53
CA GLY A 67 -9.43 -5.97 4.55
C GLY A 67 -7.95 -6.29 4.46
N ILE A 68 -7.21 -5.54 3.68
CA ILE A 68 -5.76 -5.74 3.55
C ILE A 68 -5.06 -4.99 4.68
N GLU A 69 -4.22 -5.69 5.41
CA GLU A 69 -3.46 -5.10 6.51
C GLU A 69 -2.36 -4.21 5.96
N ILE A 70 -2.14 -3.06 6.61
CA ILE A 70 -1.03 -2.19 6.26
C ILE A 70 0.00 -2.27 7.36
N ARG A 71 1.18 -2.76 7.03
CA ARG A 71 2.27 -2.98 7.99
C ARG A 71 3.33 -1.89 7.88
N HIS A 72 3.94 -1.56 9.00
CA HIS A 72 5.02 -0.59 9.07
C HIS A 72 4.61 0.77 8.53
N CYS A 73 3.35 1.13 8.76
CA CYS A 73 2.83 2.40 8.29
C CYS A 73 3.39 3.53 9.15
N PRO A 74 4.03 4.53 8.53
CA PRO A 74 4.52 5.68 9.30
C PRO A 74 3.36 6.37 10.02
N HIS A 75 3.68 6.95 11.17
CA HIS A 75 2.66 7.56 12.00
C HIS A 75 1.87 8.66 11.26
N TYR A 76 2.58 9.50 10.51
CA TYR A 76 1.91 10.58 9.79
C TYR A 76 0.97 10.06 8.71
N VAL A 77 1.28 8.92 8.12
CA VAL A 77 0.43 8.30 7.11
C VAL A 77 -0.86 7.79 7.76
N ARG A 78 -0.73 7.18 8.92
CA ARG A 78 -1.88 6.71 9.69
C ARG A 78 -2.82 7.86 10.01
N GLU A 79 -2.29 8.99 10.41
CA GLU A 79 -3.10 10.15 10.69
C GLU A 79 -3.84 10.64 9.46
N TRP A 80 -3.18 10.65 8.34
CA TRP A 80 -3.80 11.09 7.09
C TRP A 80 -4.95 10.16 6.69
N ILE A 81 -4.73 8.85 6.80
CA ILE A 81 -5.76 7.87 6.51
C ILE A 81 -6.94 8.06 7.46
N PHE A 82 -6.65 8.24 8.73
CA PHE A 82 -7.68 8.43 9.74
C PHE A 82 -8.51 9.69 9.45
N ARG A 83 -7.86 10.77 9.09
CA ARG A 83 -8.55 12.02 8.76
C ARG A 83 -9.46 11.86 7.55
N GLY A 84 -9.00 11.12 6.56
CA GLY A 84 -9.81 10.84 5.39
C GLY A 84 -11.07 10.07 5.74
N LYS A 85 -10.94 9.08 6.59
CA LYS A 85 -12.09 8.27 7.01
C LYS A 85 -13.05 9.05 7.91
N GLY A 86 -12.49 9.97 8.70
CA GLY A 86 -13.31 10.75 9.62
C GLY A 86 -14.09 11.87 8.97
N ARG A 87 -13.92 12.08 7.69
CA ARG A 87 -14.66 13.14 7.00
C ARG A 87 -16.05 12.72 6.67
N PRO A 88 -17.03 13.59 6.98
CA PRO A 88 -18.40 13.35 6.58
C PRO A 88 -18.56 13.43 5.06
#